data_eb5ad0af2a80f8a3c000bb782bde150a
#
_entry.id   eb5ad0af2a80f8a3c000bb782bde150a
#
_cell.length_a   1.000
_cell.length_b   1.000
_cell.length_c   1.000
_cell.angle_alpha   90.00
_cell.angle_beta   90.00
_cell.angle_gamma   90.00
#
_symmetry.space_group_name_H-M   'P 1'
#
loop_
_entity.id
_entity.type
_entity.pdbx_description
1 polymer ?
#
loop_
_entity_poly.entity_id
_entity_poly.type
_entity_poly.pdbx_seq_one_letter_code
_entity_poly.pdbx_strand_id
1 'polypeptide(L)'
;MKSYPKIIDRILDAIRASRTICVVGHIRPDGDCVGSQLGLTLSLSAEGKQVSCWNEDLMPLKYRFLDRDGDFQQPARGLKFDCVIATDCASFERLGKIGPFIARRKPLINIDHHESNTRYGDLNWVSPRDPSTGELIYRLLKIARWPVTPRIADCLFTAVSTDTGSFQYPSTRPGTFHVGGELVTHGANLAKICDEVYQSYPLSRARLLKHAYSRFRLTQNNRVAYLWLKKADFTRTGADSADSEGLIDHIRAIEPVIVACVFEELEPELSRISLRSKSEKVNVNEIAAQFGGGGHPAAAGARIAGNPLSVQRRVLAVIKKAINSSR
;
A
#
# COMPACT_ATOMS: atom_id res chain seq x y z
N MET A 1 25.05 -15.32 14.63
CA MET A 1 24.18 -14.15 14.44
C MET A 1 24.08 -13.85 12.95
N LYS A 2 22.91 -13.85 12.33
CA LYS A 2 22.77 -13.40 10.93
C LYS A 2 23.06 -11.90 10.91
N SER A 3 24.05 -11.47 10.12
CA SER A 3 24.38 -10.08 9.92
C SER A 3 23.20 -9.38 9.19
N TYR A 4 22.58 -8.38 9.82
CA TYR A 4 21.60 -7.53 9.17
C TYR A 4 22.29 -6.40 8.38
N PRO A 5 21.60 -5.74 7.42
CA PRO A 5 22.20 -4.68 6.62
C PRO A 5 22.73 -3.51 7.47
N LYS A 6 23.96 -3.06 7.21
CA LYS A 6 24.60 -1.92 7.93
C LYS A 6 23.79 -0.62 7.89
N ILE A 7 22.91 -0.45 6.90
CA ILE A 7 22.03 0.72 6.83
C ILE A 7 21.11 0.82 8.04
N ILE A 8 20.74 -0.31 8.66
CA ILE A 8 19.86 -0.33 9.84
C ILE A 8 20.56 0.32 11.03
N ASP A 9 21.85 0.10 11.24
CA ASP A 9 22.59 0.76 12.31
C ASP A 9 22.55 2.28 12.13
N ARG A 10 22.80 2.78 10.90
CA ARG A 10 22.72 4.21 10.59
C ARG A 10 21.33 4.79 10.81
N ILE A 11 20.29 4.05 10.49
CA ILE A 11 18.89 4.43 10.75
C ILE A 11 18.64 4.54 12.25
N LEU A 12 19.05 3.52 13.02
CA LEU A 12 18.91 3.52 14.46
C LEU A 12 19.70 4.65 15.13
N ASP A 13 20.90 4.95 14.65
CA ASP A 13 21.70 6.08 15.16
C ASP A 13 21.03 7.42 14.88
N ALA A 14 20.48 7.62 13.68
CA ALA A 14 19.71 8.80 13.33
C ALA A 14 18.46 8.96 14.23
N ILE A 15 17.73 7.88 14.46
CA ILE A 15 16.57 7.86 15.37
C ILE A 15 16.99 8.19 16.81
N ARG A 16 18.06 7.60 17.30
CA ARG A 16 18.58 7.87 18.66
C ARG A 16 18.96 9.33 18.85
N ALA A 17 19.62 9.92 17.87
CA ALA A 17 20.03 11.33 17.88
C ALA A 17 18.86 12.31 17.78
N SER A 18 17.70 11.90 17.34
CA SER A 18 16.51 12.73 17.12
C SER A 18 15.61 12.75 18.36
N ARG A 19 15.07 13.92 18.70
CA ARG A 19 14.02 14.07 19.72
C ARG A 19 12.64 14.15 19.09
N THR A 20 12.51 14.89 17.99
CA THR A 20 11.27 15.12 17.27
C THR A 20 11.31 14.39 15.93
N ILE A 21 10.36 13.49 15.68
CA ILE A 21 10.33 12.64 14.49
C ILE A 21 8.97 12.76 13.80
N CYS A 22 8.98 12.86 12.47
CA CYS A 22 7.77 12.76 11.65
C CYS A 22 7.78 11.44 10.89
N VAL A 23 6.75 10.61 11.07
CA VAL A 23 6.53 9.41 10.26
C VAL A 23 5.50 9.74 9.19
N VAL A 24 5.82 9.45 7.93
CA VAL A 24 5.00 9.78 6.76
C VAL A 24 4.82 8.55 5.88
N GLY A 25 3.73 8.48 5.13
CA GLY A 25 3.45 7.42 4.16
C GLY A 25 2.90 7.96 2.85
N HIS A 26 2.56 7.05 1.94
CA HIS A 26 2.09 7.44 0.62
C HIS A 26 0.62 7.91 0.62
N ILE A 27 0.27 8.73 -0.40
CA ILE A 27 -1.12 9.09 -0.71
C ILE A 27 -1.97 7.86 -1.00
N ARG A 28 -3.26 7.90 -0.61
CA ARG A 28 -4.18 6.75 -0.64
C ARG A 28 -3.61 5.58 0.16
N PRO A 29 -3.45 5.77 1.47
CA PRO A 29 -2.81 4.78 2.32
C PRO A 29 -3.64 3.50 2.35
N ASP A 30 -2.97 2.39 2.10
CA ASP A 30 -3.52 1.04 2.28
C ASP A 30 -3.16 0.48 3.66
N GLY A 31 -3.36 -0.81 3.87
CA GLY A 31 -3.11 -1.41 5.18
C GLY A 31 -1.65 -1.51 5.55
N ASP A 32 -0.74 -1.68 4.58
CA ASP A 32 0.70 -1.68 4.86
C ASP A 32 1.18 -0.27 5.23
N CYS A 33 0.75 0.72 4.47
CA CYS A 33 1.07 2.12 4.75
C CYS A 33 0.58 2.55 6.14
N VAL A 34 -0.70 2.36 6.46
CA VAL A 34 -1.30 2.73 7.76
C VAL A 34 -0.66 1.95 8.91
N GLY A 35 -0.55 0.62 8.76
CA GLY A 35 -0.02 -0.24 9.81
C GLY A 35 1.46 0.03 10.09
N SER A 36 2.25 0.25 9.05
CA SER A 36 3.67 0.59 9.17
C SER A 36 3.88 1.97 9.80
N GLN A 37 3.11 3.00 9.37
CA GLN A 37 3.18 4.33 9.96
C GLN A 37 2.82 4.31 11.45
N LEU A 38 1.66 3.75 11.80
CA LEU A 38 1.20 3.71 13.19
C LEU A 38 2.08 2.80 14.06
N GLY A 39 2.45 1.63 13.57
CA GLY A 39 3.31 0.70 14.31
C GLY A 39 4.65 1.33 14.68
N LEU A 40 5.28 2.05 13.73
CA LEU A 40 6.52 2.78 14.00
C LEU A 40 6.30 3.99 14.91
N THR A 41 5.22 4.75 14.70
CA THR A 41 4.88 5.91 15.55
C THR A 41 4.72 5.51 17.00
N LEU A 42 3.91 4.49 17.28
CA LEU A 42 3.69 3.96 18.62
C LEU A 42 5.00 3.46 19.26
N SER A 43 5.85 2.78 18.48
CA SER A 43 7.14 2.28 18.96
C SER A 43 8.08 3.42 19.34
N LEU A 44 8.19 4.45 18.51
CA LEU A 44 9.04 5.60 18.76
C LEU A 44 8.53 6.43 19.95
N SER A 45 7.21 6.56 20.10
CA SER A 45 6.60 7.24 21.26
C SER A 45 6.89 6.48 22.56
N ALA A 46 6.85 5.14 22.53
CA ALA A 46 7.21 4.31 23.68
C ALA A 46 8.71 4.46 24.07
N GLU A 47 9.57 4.77 23.11
CA GLU A 47 11.00 5.09 23.33
C GLU A 47 11.23 6.57 23.72
N GLY A 48 10.17 7.30 24.07
CA GLY A 48 10.25 8.68 24.57
C GLY A 48 10.47 9.75 23.50
N LYS A 49 10.27 9.43 22.22
CA LYS A 49 10.35 10.41 21.13
C LYS A 49 9.04 11.20 21.02
N GLN A 50 9.16 12.46 20.59
CA GLN A 50 8.00 13.27 20.20
C GLN A 50 7.70 12.98 18.73
N VAL A 51 6.61 12.25 18.45
CA VAL A 51 6.31 11.73 17.12
C VAL A 51 5.06 12.39 16.56
N SER A 52 5.12 12.77 15.28
CA SER A 52 3.94 13.11 14.47
C SER A 52 3.79 12.07 13.37
N CYS A 53 2.61 11.53 13.18
CA CYS A 53 2.28 10.60 12.10
C CYS A 53 1.44 11.34 11.06
N TRP A 54 2.01 11.66 9.91
CA TRP A 54 1.34 12.45 8.90
C TRP A 54 1.05 11.68 7.62
N ASN A 55 -0.18 11.87 7.11
CA ASN A 55 -0.56 11.47 5.77
C ASN A 55 -1.35 12.60 5.09
N GLU A 56 -1.27 12.72 3.77
CA GLU A 56 -2.08 13.70 3.02
C GLU A 56 -3.55 13.36 3.13
N ASP A 57 -3.88 12.07 3.02
CA ASP A 57 -5.24 11.58 3.04
C ASP A 57 -5.70 11.22 4.47
N LEU A 58 -7.00 11.27 4.66
CA LEU A 58 -7.60 10.77 5.89
C LEU A 58 -7.44 9.24 5.97
N MET A 59 -7.42 8.73 7.19
CA MET A 59 -7.37 7.29 7.41
C MET A 59 -8.61 6.59 6.83
N PRO A 60 -8.42 5.55 6.01
CA PRO A 60 -9.53 4.74 5.52
C PRO A 60 -10.33 4.11 6.67
N LEU A 61 -11.67 4.11 6.54
CA LEU A 61 -12.60 3.68 7.59
C LEU A 61 -12.24 2.32 8.19
N LYS A 62 -11.90 1.37 7.35
CA LYS A 62 -11.57 -0.01 7.75
C LYS A 62 -10.28 -0.16 8.59
N TYR A 63 -9.45 0.88 8.68
CA TYR A 63 -8.23 0.88 9.51
C TYR A 63 -8.35 1.75 10.76
N ARG A 64 -9.48 2.47 10.97
CA ARG A 64 -9.67 3.36 12.13
C ARG A 64 -9.52 2.66 13.47
N PHE A 65 -9.78 1.38 13.55
CA PHE A 65 -9.62 0.59 14.78
C PHE A 65 -8.18 0.51 15.27
N LEU A 66 -7.19 0.78 14.40
CA LEU A 66 -5.76 0.84 14.74
C LEU A 66 -5.39 2.16 15.43
N ASP A 67 -6.07 3.26 15.07
CA ASP A 67 -5.75 4.61 15.54
C ASP A 67 -6.70 5.03 16.66
N ARG A 68 -6.41 4.57 17.88
CA ARG A 68 -7.29 4.82 19.04
C ARG A 68 -7.13 6.22 19.62
N ASP A 69 -5.98 6.87 19.43
CA ASP A 69 -5.62 8.13 20.05
C ASP A 69 -5.60 9.30 19.05
N GLY A 70 -5.88 9.05 17.77
CA GLY A 70 -5.85 10.06 16.72
C GLY A 70 -4.44 10.47 16.32
N ASP A 71 -3.50 9.53 16.36
CA ASP A 71 -2.11 9.77 15.99
C ASP A 71 -1.92 10.04 14.49
N PHE A 72 -2.77 9.43 13.64
CA PHE A 72 -2.72 9.55 12.18
C PHE A 72 -3.39 10.84 11.74
N GLN A 73 -2.60 11.83 11.37
CA GLN A 73 -3.05 13.20 11.13
C GLN A 73 -2.65 13.73 9.77
N GLN A 74 -3.36 14.77 9.32
CA GLN A 74 -2.93 15.58 8.19
C GLN A 74 -1.80 16.52 8.61
N PRO A 75 -0.93 16.95 7.65
CA PRO A 75 0.23 17.79 7.98
C PRO A 75 -0.18 19.14 8.55
N ALA A 76 0.49 19.55 9.62
CA ALA A 76 0.32 20.84 10.28
C ALA A 76 1.50 21.78 10.00
N ARG A 77 1.22 23.08 9.84
CA ARG A 77 2.27 24.10 9.64
C ARG A 77 3.01 24.41 10.94
N GLY A 78 4.25 24.84 10.81
CA GLY A 78 5.04 25.38 11.94
C GLY A 78 5.81 24.32 12.73
N LEU A 79 5.55 23.04 12.57
CA LEU A 79 6.30 21.98 13.23
C LEU A 79 7.69 21.78 12.57
N LYS A 80 8.68 21.51 13.42
CA LYS A 80 10.05 21.18 13.01
C LYS A 80 10.37 19.78 13.52
N PHE A 81 11.10 19.03 12.71
CA PHE A 81 11.49 17.66 13.04
C PHE A 81 13.00 17.51 12.88
N ASP A 82 13.63 16.76 13.78
CA ASP A 82 15.04 16.38 13.71
C ASP A 82 15.25 15.26 12.67
N CYS A 83 14.21 14.45 12.43
CA CYS A 83 14.23 13.34 11.49
C CYS A 83 12.84 13.14 10.87
N VAL A 84 12.80 12.73 9.61
CA VAL A 84 11.59 12.28 8.94
C VAL A 84 11.79 10.85 8.47
N ILE A 85 10.80 9.99 8.70
CA ILE A 85 10.82 8.58 8.28
C ILE A 85 9.63 8.34 7.36
N ALA A 86 9.92 8.12 6.08
CA ALA A 86 8.92 7.69 5.11
C ALA A 86 8.84 6.16 5.11
N THR A 87 7.65 5.62 5.39
CA THR A 87 7.37 4.20 5.37
C THR A 87 6.47 3.89 4.19
N ASP A 88 6.73 2.77 3.52
CA ASP A 88 5.90 2.24 2.44
C ASP A 88 5.64 3.23 1.30
N CYS A 89 6.67 3.95 0.90
CA CYS A 89 6.56 5.02 -0.09
C CYS A 89 7.67 4.92 -1.14
N ALA A 90 7.31 4.48 -2.34
CA ALA A 90 8.24 4.17 -3.41
C ALA A 90 8.92 5.39 -4.03
N SER A 91 8.31 6.58 -3.99
CA SER A 91 8.88 7.81 -4.52
C SER A 91 8.46 9.04 -3.71
N PHE A 92 9.27 10.09 -3.78
CA PHE A 92 9.00 11.33 -3.04
C PHE A 92 7.67 11.98 -3.45
N GLU A 93 7.28 11.87 -4.71
CA GLU A 93 6.04 12.41 -5.26
C GLU A 93 4.80 11.73 -4.63
N ARG A 94 4.93 10.47 -4.23
CA ARG A 94 3.85 9.75 -3.56
C ARG A 94 3.58 10.21 -2.13
N LEU A 95 4.44 11.05 -1.56
CA LEU A 95 4.16 11.75 -0.30
C LEU A 95 3.13 12.88 -0.47
N GLY A 96 2.79 13.23 -1.72
CA GLY A 96 1.79 14.24 -2.04
C GLY A 96 2.12 15.61 -1.46
N LYS A 97 1.12 16.28 -0.87
CA LYS A 97 1.27 17.60 -0.27
C LYS A 97 2.15 17.65 0.98
N ILE A 98 2.52 16.50 1.55
CA ILE A 98 3.49 16.43 2.66
C ILE A 98 4.89 16.75 2.16
N GLY A 99 5.25 16.33 0.95
CA GLY A 99 6.59 16.51 0.38
C GLY A 99 7.19 17.89 0.60
N PRO A 100 6.51 19.00 0.26
CA PRO A 100 7.01 20.36 0.49
C PRO A 100 7.30 20.69 1.96
N PHE A 101 6.58 20.13 2.93
CA PHE A 101 6.81 20.38 4.35
C PHE A 101 8.08 19.70 4.88
N ILE A 102 8.49 18.62 4.25
CA ILE A 102 9.62 17.79 4.69
C ILE A 102 10.85 17.84 3.77
N ALA A 103 10.76 18.44 2.58
CA ALA A 103 11.81 18.43 1.54
C ALA A 103 13.21 18.91 2.01
N ARG A 104 13.24 19.74 3.04
CA ARG A 104 14.49 20.28 3.62
C ARG A 104 14.85 19.64 4.97
N ARG A 105 14.11 18.61 5.41
CA ARG A 105 14.36 17.93 6.68
C ARG A 105 15.40 16.82 6.50
N LYS A 106 16.40 16.79 7.38
CA LYS A 106 17.48 15.81 7.33
C LYS A 106 17.75 15.26 8.73
N PRO A 107 17.95 13.95 8.85
CA PRO A 107 17.86 12.99 7.74
C PRO A 107 16.41 12.69 7.33
N LEU A 108 16.19 12.49 6.03
CA LEU A 108 15.02 11.80 5.50
C LEU A 108 15.37 10.33 5.34
N ILE A 109 14.68 9.48 6.07
CA ILE A 109 14.84 8.02 6.04
C ILE A 109 13.70 7.45 5.19
N ASN A 110 14.01 6.50 4.29
CA ASN A 110 12.98 5.76 3.56
C ASN A 110 13.11 4.26 3.90
N ILE A 111 12.05 3.68 4.45
CA ILE A 111 11.91 2.25 4.71
C ILE A 111 10.78 1.72 3.85
N ASP A 112 11.09 0.84 2.88
CA ASP A 112 10.14 0.45 1.85
C ASP A 112 10.48 -0.93 1.27
N HIS A 113 9.47 -1.58 0.70
CA HIS A 113 9.62 -2.88 0.04
C HIS A 113 9.32 -2.86 -1.47
N HIS A 114 8.91 -1.73 -2.01
CA HIS A 114 8.59 -1.62 -3.43
C HIS A 114 9.82 -1.77 -4.34
N GLU A 115 9.72 -2.60 -5.38
CA GLU A 115 10.76 -2.75 -6.40
C GLU A 115 11.02 -1.45 -7.19
N SER A 116 9.95 -0.64 -7.39
CA SER A 116 9.99 0.64 -8.09
C SER A 116 10.53 1.79 -7.24
N ASN A 117 11.08 1.54 -6.04
CA ASN A 117 11.56 2.60 -5.14
C ASN A 117 12.72 3.38 -5.73
N THR A 118 12.58 4.72 -5.73
CA THR A 118 13.57 5.65 -6.30
C THR A 118 14.72 5.99 -5.34
N ARG A 119 14.72 5.47 -4.11
CA ARG A 119 15.74 5.68 -3.07
C ARG A 119 16.00 7.16 -2.77
N TYR A 120 14.94 7.93 -2.62
CA TYR A 120 14.94 9.38 -2.46
C TYR A 120 15.34 9.88 -1.07
N GLY A 121 15.47 9.01 -0.08
CA GLY A 121 15.92 9.36 1.27
C GLY A 121 17.42 9.58 1.37
N ASP A 122 17.87 10.30 2.41
CA ASP A 122 19.30 10.35 2.80
C ASP A 122 19.78 8.98 3.31
N LEU A 123 18.87 8.21 3.94
CA LEU A 123 19.07 6.82 4.35
C LEU A 123 17.94 5.98 3.75
N ASN A 124 18.28 4.96 2.97
CA ASN A 124 17.29 4.11 2.30
C ASN A 124 17.48 2.64 2.71
N TRP A 125 16.51 2.08 3.39
CA TRP A 125 16.37 0.65 3.59
C TRP A 125 15.23 0.14 2.73
N VAL A 126 15.57 -0.25 1.50
CA VAL A 126 14.63 -0.75 0.50
C VAL A 126 14.89 -2.23 0.27
N SER A 127 13.87 -3.06 0.49
CA SER A 127 13.98 -4.52 0.40
C SER A 127 12.82 -5.15 -0.38
N PRO A 128 12.91 -5.21 -1.72
CA PRO A 128 11.85 -5.78 -2.57
C PRO A 128 11.60 -7.28 -2.36
N ARG A 129 12.46 -7.93 -1.61
CA ARG A 129 12.27 -9.35 -1.26
C ARG A 129 11.34 -9.56 -0.08
N ASP A 130 11.12 -8.55 0.73
CA ASP A 130 10.21 -8.63 1.86
C ASP A 130 8.78 -8.32 1.39
N PRO A 131 7.75 -9.02 1.88
CA PRO A 131 6.39 -8.95 1.34
C PRO A 131 5.65 -7.68 1.75
N SER A 132 6.13 -6.95 2.77
CA SER A 132 5.52 -5.72 3.28
C SER A 132 6.52 -4.85 4.01
N THR A 133 6.24 -3.56 4.09
CA THR A 133 7.00 -2.62 4.94
C THR A 133 6.77 -2.93 6.43
N GLY A 134 5.58 -3.43 6.81
CA GLY A 134 5.30 -3.87 8.17
C GLY A 134 6.25 -4.94 8.67
N GLU A 135 6.69 -5.87 7.81
CA GLU A 135 7.71 -6.87 8.17
C GLU A 135 9.08 -6.23 8.39
N LEU A 136 9.44 -5.21 7.62
CA LEU A 136 10.67 -4.43 7.81
C LEU A 136 10.64 -3.68 9.14
N ILE A 137 9.54 -3.00 9.45
CA ILE A 137 9.38 -2.29 10.73
C ILE A 137 9.48 -3.28 11.90
N TYR A 138 8.77 -4.42 11.83
CA TYR A 138 8.90 -5.45 12.88
C TYR A 138 10.36 -5.87 13.09
N ARG A 139 11.09 -6.09 12.00
CA ARG A 139 12.53 -6.44 12.05
C ARG A 139 13.37 -5.32 12.66
N LEU A 140 13.06 -4.05 12.36
CA LEU A 140 13.71 -2.89 12.97
C LEU A 140 13.55 -2.91 14.49
N LEU A 141 12.29 -3.12 14.97
CA LEU A 141 12.01 -3.18 16.41
C LEU A 141 12.78 -4.32 17.09
N LYS A 142 12.83 -5.49 16.48
CA LYS A 142 13.59 -6.64 17.03
C LYS A 142 15.09 -6.35 17.12
N ILE A 143 15.69 -5.71 16.10
CA ILE A 143 17.11 -5.33 16.09
C ILE A 143 17.38 -4.26 17.15
N ALA A 144 16.51 -3.27 17.26
CA ALA A 144 16.59 -2.19 18.25
C ALA A 144 16.32 -2.69 19.69
N ARG A 145 15.72 -3.88 19.85
CA ARG A 145 15.21 -4.45 21.11
C ARG A 145 14.11 -3.59 21.72
N TRP A 146 13.31 -2.93 20.87
CA TRP A 146 12.15 -2.16 21.34
C TRP A 146 10.97 -3.09 21.58
N PRO A 147 10.16 -2.80 22.62
CA PRO A 147 9.00 -3.62 22.95
C PRO A 147 7.94 -3.57 21.86
N VAL A 148 7.34 -4.71 21.54
CA VAL A 148 6.17 -4.82 20.68
C VAL A 148 4.95 -5.00 21.58
N THR A 149 4.20 -3.92 21.78
CA THR A 149 2.94 -3.97 22.54
C THR A 149 1.81 -4.55 21.69
N PRO A 150 0.67 -5.00 22.29
CA PRO A 150 -0.47 -5.49 21.50
C PRO A 150 -0.97 -4.50 20.45
N ARG A 151 -0.92 -3.18 20.72
CA ARG A 151 -1.31 -2.15 19.72
C ARG A 151 -0.34 -2.08 18.54
N ILE A 152 0.97 -2.14 18.80
CA ILE A 152 2.00 -2.20 17.76
C ILE A 152 1.82 -3.49 16.96
N ALA A 153 1.54 -4.59 17.62
CA ALA A 153 1.30 -5.87 16.98
C ALA A 153 0.05 -5.85 16.09
N ASP A 154 -1.06 -5.23 16.52
CA ASP A 154 -2.26 -5.01 15.69
C ASP A 154 -1.91 -4.26 14.39
N CYS A 155 -1.15 -3.15 14.50
CA CYS A 155 -0.74 -2.34 13.36
C CYS A 155 0.12 -3.14 12.37
N LEU A 156 1.19 -3.77 12.87
CA LEU A 156 2.13 -4.50 12.02
C LEU A 156 1.53 -5.79 11.44
N PHE A 157 0.64 -6.47 12.19
CA PHE A 157 -0.08 -7.62 11.64
C PHE A 157 -1.02 -7.20 10.51
N THR A 158 -1.71 -6.07 10.67
CA THR A 158 -2.56 -5.51 9.60
C THR A 158 -1.72 -5.20 8.36
N ALA A 159 -0.57 -4.56 8.53
CA ALA A 159 0.36 -4.26 7.44
C ALA A 159 0.77 -5.54 6.68
N VAL A 160 1.30 -6.53 7.38
CA VAL A 160 1.74 -7.80 6.79
C VAL A 160 0.58 -8.55 6.13
N SER A 161 -0.57 -8.62 6.79
CA SER A 161 -1.74 -9.35 6.29
C SER A 161 -2.31 -8.72 5.02
N THR A 162 -2.40 -7.39 4.96
CA THR A 162 -3.01 -6.74 3.78
C THR A 162 -2.12 -6.85 2.55
N ASP A 163 -0.81 -6.66 2.68
CA ASP A 163 0.09 -6.68 1.54
C ASP A 163 0.47 -8.08 1.05
N THR A 164 0.18 -9.09 1.86
CA THR A 164 0.26 -10.50 1.47
C THR A 164 -1.08 -11.07 0.99
N GLY A 165 -2.12 -10.22 0.88
CA GLY A 165 -3.47 -10.67 0.55
C GLY A 165 -3.98 -11.74 1.52
N SER A 166 -3.81 -11.50 2.82
CA SER A 166 -4.08 -12.48 3.88
C SER A 166 -3.24 -13.77 3.70
N PHE A 167 -1.94 -13.59 3.49
CA PHE A 167 -0.95 -14.66 3.29
C PHE A 167 -1.17 -15.54 2.05
N GLN A 168 -1.93 -15.05 1.05
CA GLN A 168 -2.26 -15.80 -0.16
C GLN A 168 -1.37 -15.45 -1.37
N TYR A 169 -0.68 -14.30 -1.34
CA TYR A 169 0.12 -13.87 -2.50
C TYR A 169 1.46 -14.61 -2.57
N PRO A 170 2.04 -14.73 -3.80
CA PRO A 170 3.33 -15.40 -4.00
C PRO A 170 4.52 -14.76 -3.27
N SER A 171 4.38 -13.50 -2.85
CA SER A 171 5.36 -12.80 -2.00
C SER A 171 5.45 -13.38 -0.58
N THR A 172 4.42 -14.09 -0.13
CA THR A 172 4.37 -14.73 1.20
C THR A 172 5.43 -15.82 1.31
N ARG A 173 6.21 -15.79 2.38
CA ARG A 173 7.34 -16.72 2.64
C ARG A 173 7.21 -17.36 4.02
N PRO A 174 7.96 -18.41 4.32
CA PRO A 174 8.01 -18.98 5.67
C PRO A 174 8.31 -17.95 6.75
N GLY A 175 9.21 -16.97 6.47
CA GLY A 175 9.51 -15.86 7.37
C GLY A 175 8.31 -14.96 7.66
N THR A 176 7.44 -14.75 6.69
CA THR A 176 6.21 -13.97 6.83
C THR A 176 5.22 -14.61 7.81
N PHE A 177 5.04 -15.93 7.73
CA PHE A 177 4.24 -16.69 8.71
C PHE A 177 4.87 -16.65 10.10
N HIS A 178 6.20 -16.70 10.18
CA HIS A 178 6.90 -16.57 11.45
C HIS A 178 6.66 -15.19 12.09
N VAL A 179 6.79 -14.12 11.30
CA VAL A 179 6.48 -12.75 11.77
C VAL A 179 5.02 -12.63 12.18
N GLY A 180 4.08 -13.14 11.38
CA GLY A 180 2.66 -13.17 11.74
C GLY A 180 2.40 -13.90 13.06
N GLY A 181 3.01 -15.06 13.26
CA GLY A 181 2.92 -15.82 14.52
C GLY A 181 3.52 -15.07 15.71
N GLU A 182 4.68 -14.42 15.56
CA GLU A 182 5.27 -13.59 16.61
C GLU A 182 4.36 -12.39 16.96
N LEU A 183 3.77 -11.71 15.95
CA LEU A 183 2.84 -10.61 16.20
C LEU A 183 1.59 -11.06 16.97
N VAL A 184 1.04 -12.23 16.66
CA VAL A 184 -0.06 -12.83 17.45
C VAL A 184 0.41 -13.15 18.87
N THR A 185 1.61 -13.65 19.05
CA THR A 185 2.20 -13.90 20.38
C THR A 185 2.39 -12.59 21.16
N HIS A 186 2.68 -11.48 20.48
CA HIS A 186 2.73 -10.14 21.07
C HIS A 186 1.34 -9.54 21.33
N GLY A 187 0.26 -10.26 21.05
CA GLY A 187 -1.11 -9.89 21.39
C GLY A 187 -1.87 -9.21 20.26
N ALA A 188 -1.46 -9.36 18.99
CA ALA A 188 -2.29 -8.93 17.88
C ALA A 188 -3.64 -9.65 17.91
N ASN A 189 -4.73 -8.88 17.85
CA ASN A 189 -6.09 -9.42 17.87
C ASN A 189 -6.52 -9.85 16.46
N LEU A 190 -6.08 -11.04 16.06
CA LEU A 190 -6.33 -11.60 14.74
C LEU A 190 -7.82 -11.57 14.36
N ALA A 191 -8.71 -11.98 15.27
CA ALA A 191 -10.15 -12.03 14.97
C ALA A 191 -10.69 -10.64 14.64
N LYS A 192 -10.36 -9.63 15.47
CA LYS A 192 -10.76 -8.25 15.24
C LYS A 192 -10.18 -7.69 13.94
N ILE A 193 -8.89 -7.93 13.67
CA ILE A 193 -8.25 -7.45 12.44
C ILE A 193 -8.94 -8.06 11.22
N CYS A 194 -9.22 -9.37 11.23
CA CYS A 194 -9.91 -10.03 10.12
C CYS A 194 -11.32 -9.49 9.91
N ASP A 195 -12.06 -9.25 10.99
CA ASP A 195 -13.42 -8.70 10.93
C ASP A 195 -13.40 -7.29 10.30
N GLU A 196 -12.61 -6.37 10.85
CA GLU A 196 -12.56 -4.98 10.41
C GLU A 196 -12.02 -4.82 8.98
N VAL A 197 -10.97 -5.57 8.63
CA VAL A 197 -10.29 -5.40 7.34
C VAL A 197 -10.97 -6.15 6.19
N TYR A 198 -11.49 -7.35 6.45
CA TYR A 198 -11.95 -8.24 5.37
C TYR A 198 -13.44 -8.56 5.41
N GLN A 199 -14.11 -8.44 6.56
CA GLN A 199 -15.49 -8.87 6.74
C GLN A 199 -16.45 -7.71 7.04
N SER A 200 -15.94 -6.49 7.22
CA SER A 200 -16.73 -5.30 7.50
C SER A 200 -16.56 -4.28 6.36
N TYR A 201 -17.63 -4.05 5.62
CA TYR A 201 -17.68 -3.00 4.60
C TYR A 201 -19.07 -2.39 4.47
N PRO A 202 -19.18 -1.12 4.05
CA PRO A 202 -20.46 -0.43 4.00
C PRO A 202 -21.36 -0.97 2.89
N LEU A 203 -22.68 -0.78 3.04
CA LEU A 203 -23.66 -1.17 2.04
C LEU A 203 -23.42 -0.53 0.67
N SER A 204 -22.85 0.69 0.63
CA SER A 204 -22.40 1.37 -0.59
C SER A 204 -21.44 0.49 -1.39
N ARG A 205 -20.44 -0.12 -0.73
CA ARG A 205 -19.52 -1.06 -1.35
C ARG A 205 -20.24 -2.31 -1.91
N ALA A 206 -21.20 -2.88 -1.17
CA ALA A 206 -21.97 -4.01 -1.69
C ALA A 206 -22.75 -3.66 -2.97
N ARG A 207 -23.33 -2.44 -3.03
CA ARG A 207 -23.99 -1.92 -4.23
C ARG A 207 -23.01 -1.70 -5.37
N LEU A 208 -21.81 -1.18 -5.09
CA LEU A 208 -20.74 -0.99 -6.09
C LEU A 208 -20.25 -2.34 -6.64
N LEU A 209 -20.06 -3.35 -5.79
CA LEU A 209 -19.72 -4.73 -6.21
C LEU A 209 -20.80 -5.31 -7.14
N LYS A 210 -22.09 -5.22 -6.76
CA LYS A 210 -23.20 -5.63 -7.63
C LYS A 210 -23.13 -4.96 -8.99
N HIS A 211 -22.88 -3.64 -9.01
CA HIS A 211 -22.74 -2.87 -10.25
C HIS A 211 -21.55 -3.37 -11.08
N ALA A 212 -20.39 -3.57 -10.47
CA ALA A 212 -19.19 -4.08 -11.12
C ALA A 212 -19.42 -5.47 -11.74
N TYR A 213 -20.02 -6.41 -10.99
CA TYR A 213 -20.35 -7.73 -11.49
C TYR A 213 -21.32 -7.72 -12.67
N SER A 214 -22.25 -6.76 -12.74
CA SER A 214 -23.18 -6.65 -13.86
C SER A 214 -22.55 -6.05 -15.13
N ARG A 215 -21.33 -5.48 -15.05
CA ARG A 215 -20.73 -4.67 -16.13
C ARG A 215 -19.33 -5.04 -16.55
N PHE A 216 -18.65 -5.95 -15.83
CA PHE A 216 -17.34 -6.38 -16.29
C PHE A 216 -17.42 -7.03 -17.67
N ARG A 217 -16.32 -6.96 -18.40
CA ARG A 217 -16.19 -7.51 -19.74
C ARG A 217 -15.02 -8.47 -19.79
N LEU A 218 -15.18 -9.51 -20.58
CA LEU A 218 -14.11 -10.47 -20.89
C LEU A 218 -13.63 -10.28 -22.32
N THR A 219 -12.34 -10.47 -22.55
CA THR A 219 -11.71 -10.41 -23.87
C THR A 219 -10.51 -11.36 -23.93
N GLN A 220 -9.87 -11.50 -25.10
CA GLN A 220 -8.73 -12.40 -25.30
C GLN A 220 -9.05 -13.85 -24.92
N ASN A 221 -10.17 -14.38 -25.40
CA ASN A 221 -10.69 -15.71 -25.05
C ASN A 221 -10.86 -15.87 -23.51
N ASN A 222 -11.49 -14.88 -22.88
CA ASN A 222 -11.75 -14.78 -21.45
C ASN A 222 -10.51 -14.68 -20.54
N ARG A 223 -9.32 -14.49 -21.12
CA ARG A 223 -8.05 -14.34 -20.35
C ARG A 223 -7.84 -12.95 -19.76
N VAL A 224 -8.63 -11.97 -20.19
CA VAL A 224 -8.60 -10.60 -19.68
C VAL A 224 -9.99 -10.21 -19.20
N ALA A 225 -10.11 -9.81 -17.94
CA ALA A 225 -11.31 -9.17 -17.40
C ALA A 225 -11.07 -7.67 -17.21
N TYR A 226 -12.05 -6.85 -17.60
CA TYR A 226 -11.97 -5.42 -17.33
C TYR A 226 -13.33 -4.81 -17.04
N LEU A 227 -13.34 -3.69 -16.33
CA LEU A 227 -14.53 -2.88 -16.09
C LEU A 227 -14.18 -1.41 -15.96
N TRP A 228 -15.20 -0.55 -16.12
CA TRP A 228 -15.14 0.86 -15.81
C TRP A 228 -15.92 1.18 -14.54
N LEU A 229 -15.33 2.05 -13.73
CA LEU A 229 -15.99 2.78 -12.64
C LEU A 229 -16.03 4.26 -13.02
N LYS A 230 -17.21 4.77 -13.28
CA LYS A 230 -17.44 6.18 -13.58
C LYS A 230 -17.83 6.94 -12.32
N LYS A 231 -17.63 8.26 -12.30
CA LYS A 231 -18.12 9.10 -11.19
C LYS A 231 -19.62 8.89 -10.90
N ALA A 232 -20.43 8.74 -11.95
CA ALA A 232 -21.85 8.44 -11.82
C ALA A 232 -22.16 7.10 -11.13
N ASP A 233 -21.25 6.12 -11.20
CA ASP A 233 -21.43 4.83 -10.54
C ASP A 233 -21.24 4.96 -9.02
N PHE A 234 -20.25 5.74 -8.58
CA PHE A 234 -20.05 6.08 -7.16
C PHE A 234 -21.26 6.88 -6.62
N THR A 235 -21.70 7.91 -7.31
CA THR A 235 -22.90 8.69 -6.91
C THR A 235 -24.14 7.78 -6.78
N ARG A 236 -24.39 6.89 -7.75
CA ARG A 236 -25.54 5.98 -7.77
C ARG A 236 -25.53 4.98 -6.63
N THR A 237 -24.37 4.49 -6.25
CA THR A 237 -24.22 3.46 -5.21
C THR A 237 -24.06 4.05 -3.81
N GLY A 238 -23.79 5.36 -3.72
CA GLY A 238 -23.39 6.03 -2.49
C GLY A 238 -21.99 5.63 -2.02
N ALA A 239 -21.19 5.03 -2.92
CA ALA A 239 -19.82 4.61 -2.64
C ALA A 239 -18.83 5.75 -2.83
N ASP A 240 -17.70 5.67 -2.18
CA ASP A 240 -16.53 6.52 -2.41
C ASP A 240 -15.37 5.76 -3.10
N SER A 241 -14.27 6.47 -3.32
CA SER A 241 -13.09 5.87 -3.99
C SER A 241 -12.45 4.75 -3.17
N ALA A 242 -12.56 4.78 -1.83
CA ALA A 242 -12.04 3.73 -0.96
C ALA A 242 -12.84 2.42 -1.12
N ASP A 243 -14.14 2.52 -1.40
CA ASP A 243 -14.99 1.35 -1.64
C ASP A 243 -14.58 0.54 -2.90
N SER A 244 -13.80 1.12 -3.80
CA SER A 244 -13.28 0.42 -4.99
C SER A 244 -12.05 -0.46 -4.71
N GLU A 245 -11.44 -0.35 -3.53
CA GLU A 245 -10.27 -1.14 -3.17
C GLU A 245 -10.58 -2.63 -3.14
N GLY A 246 -9.69 -3.45 -3.72
CA GLY A 246 -9.87 -4.91 -3.82
C GLY A 246 -10.97 -5.37 -4.79
N LEU A 247 -11.77 -4.46 -5.39
CA LEU A 247 -12.81 -4.83 -6.34
C LEU A 247 -12.24 -5.56 -7.56
N ILE A 248 -11.03 -5.19 -7.98
CA ILE A 248 -10.33 -5.85 -9.09
C ILE A 248 -10.06 -7.33 -8.83
N ASP A 249 -9.88 -7.72 -7.57
CA ASP A 249 -9.57 -9.10 -7.20
C ASP A 249 -10.78 -10.03 -7.43
N HIS A 250 -11.99 -9.51 -7.35
CA HIS A 250 -13.19 -10.27 -7.68
C HIS A 250 -13.25 -10.67 -9.15
N ILE A 251 -12.88 -9.79 -10.09
CA ILE A 251 -12.86 -10.13 -11.51
C ILE A 251 -11.58 -10.88 -11.89
N ARG A 252 -10.47 -10.69 -11.16
CA ARG A 252 -9.26 -11.50 -11.28
C ARG A 252 -9.50 -12.95 -10.88
N ALA A 253 -10.35 -13.19 -9.89
CA ALA A 253 -10.65 -14.53 -9.37
C ALA A 253 -11.35 -15.45 -10.39
N ILE A 254 -11.97 -14.90 -11.44
CA ILE A 254 -12.60 -15.67 -12.51
C ILE A 254 -11.57 -16.63 -13.12
N GLU A 255 -11.90 -17.92 -13.22
CA GLU A 255 -10.95 -19.01 -13.52
C GLU A 255 -10.08 -18.75 -14.77
N PRO A 256 -10.60 -18.44 -15.98
CA PRO A 256 -9.77 -18.26 -17.17
C PRO A 256 -9.01 -16.93 -17.21
N VAL A 257 -9.29 -15.99 -16.29
CA VAL A 257 -8.69 -14.67 -16.29
C VAL A 257 -7.24 -14.74 -15.84
N ILE A 258 -6.35 -14.21 -16.65
CA ILE A 258 -4.91 -14.04 -16.36
C ILE A 258 -4.65 -12.62 -15.88
N VAL A 259 -5.21 -11.62 -16.58
CA VAL A 259 -5.05 -10.20 -16.20
C VAL A 259 -6.41 -9.58 -15.99
N ALA A 260 -6.55 -8.89 -14.85
CA ALA A 260 -7.69 -8.02 -14.56
C ALA A 260 -7.26 -6.54 -14.68
N CYS A 261 -8.16 -5.70 -15.21
CA CYS A 261 -7.97 -4.26 -15.30
C CYS A 261 -9.23 -3.52 -14.87
N VAL A 262 -9.10 -2.62 -13.90
CA VAL A 262 -10.15 -1.67 -13.55
C VAL A 262 -9.74 -0.29 -14.06
N PHE A 263 -10.61 0.31 -14.85
CA PHE A 263 -10.53 1.71 -15.27
C PHE A 263 -11.42 2.53 -14.34
N GLU A 264 -10.92 3.60 -13.81
CA GLU A 264 -11.67 4.56 -12.98
C GLU A 264 -11.57 5.96 -13.56
N GLU A 265 -12.69 6.61 -13.75
CA GLU A 265 -12.78 8.00 -14.19
C GLU A 265 -12.44 8.92 -13.01
N LEU A 266 -11.29 9.59 -13.06
CA LEU A 266 -10.92 10.63 -12.09
C LEU A 266 -11.45 11.99 -12.50
N GLU A 267 -11.31 12.33 -13.80
CA GLU A 267 -11.79 13.54 -14.46
C GLU A 267 -12.20 13.19 -15.92
N PRO A 268 -12.88 14.05 -16.65
CA PRO A 268 -13.35 13.73 -18.01
C PRO A 268 -12.26 13.21 -18.96
N GLU A 269 -11.02 13.69 -18.80
CA GLU A 269 -9.86 13.27 -19.59
C GLU A 269 -8.71 12.71 -18.73
N LEU A 270 -9.01 12.22 -17.54
CA LEU A 270 -8.04 11.59 -16.66
C LEU A 270 -8.60 10.30 -16.08
N SER A 271 -7.97 9.19 -16.40
CA SER A 271 -8.34 7.87 -15.91
C SER A 271 -7.25 7.27 -15.03
N ARG A 272 -7.64 6.59 -13.98
CA ARG A 272 -6.77 5.65 -13.24
C ARG A 272 -6.98 4.26 -13.80
N ILE A 273 -5.90 3.52 -13.97
CA ILE A 273 -5.95 2.08 -14.20
C ILE A 273 -5.38 1.34 -13.00
N SER A 274 -6.01 0.26 -12.64
CA SER A 274 -5.48 -0.74 -11.70
C SER A 274 -5.35 -2.05 -12.44
N LEU A 275 -4.22 -2.72 -12.27
CA LEU A 275 -3.89 -3.96 -12.95
C LEU A 275 -3.55 -5.06 -11.95
N ARG A 276 -4.01 -6.28 -12.19
CA ARG A 276 -3.64 -7.48 -11.43
C ARG A 276 -3.33 -8.62 -12.40
N SER A 277 -2.31 -9.41 -12.09
CA SER A 277 -1.97 -10.63 -12.83
C SER A 277 -2.03 -11.86 -11.93
N LYS A 278 -2.55 -12.97 -12.47
CA LYS A 278 -2.42 -14.31 -11.88
C LYS A 278 -1.19 -15.06 -12.38
N SER A 279 -0.53 -14.58 -13.42
CA SER A 279 0.57 -15.27 -14.07
C SER A 279 1.90 -14.59 -13.78
N GLU A 280 2.87 -15.34 -13.32
CA GLU A 280 4.26 -14.86 -13.16
C GLU A 280 4.89 -14.44 -14.50
N LYS A 281 4.40 -14.98 -15.62
CA LYS A 281 4.86 -14.63 -16.96
C LYS A 281 4.32 -13.30 -17.48
N VAL A 282 3.30 -12.71 -16.84
CA VAL A 282 2.69 -11.43 -17.25
C VAL A 282 2.91 -10.40 -16.16
N ASN A 283 3.97 -9.62 -16.28
CA ASN A 283 4.35 -8.56 -15.36
C ASN A 283 3.51 -7.29 -15.62
N VAL A 284 2.52 -7.02 -14.75
CA VAL A 284 1.67 -5.83 -14.92
C VAL A 284 2.37 -4.52 -14.53
N ASN A 285 3.49 -4.57 -13.82
CA ASN A 285 4.32 -3.39 -13.56
C ASN A 285 4.94 -2.85 -14.86
N GLU A 286 5.43 -3.74 -15.75
CA GLU A 286 5.93 -3.34 -17.06
C GLU A 286 4.84 -2.76 -17.95
N ILE A 287 3.59 -3.24 -17.81
CA ILE A 287 2.44 -2.66 -18.49
C ILE A 287 2.15 -1.25 -17.98
N ALA A 288 2.09 -1.07 -16.65
CA ALA A 288 1.83 0.22 -16.03
C ALA A 288 2.93 1.25 -16.33
N ALA A 289 4.19 0.83 -16.35
CA ALA A 289 5.35 1.69 -16.64
C ALA A 289 5.26 2.34 -18.03
N GLN A 290 4.67 1.68 -19.04
CA GLN A 290 4.44 2.27 -20.37
C GLN A 290 3.48 3.47 -20.34
N PHE A 291 2.77 3.64 -19.26
CA PHE A 291 1.84 4.74 -19.03
C PHE A 291 2.27 5.68 -17.89
N GLY A 292 3.56 5.63 -17.50
CA GLY A 292 4.10 6.45 -16.41
C GLY A 292 3.66 6.00 -15.02
N GLY A 293 3.20 4.77 -14.89
CA GLY A 293 2.83 4.15 -13.62
C GLY A 293 3.85 3.16 -13.09
N GLY A 294 3.45 2.34 -12.12
CA GLY A 294 4.32 1.35 -11.51
C GLY A 294 3.60 0.50 -10.47
N GLY A 295 4.36 -0.34 -9.76
CA GLY A 295 3.89 -1.25 -8.73
C GLY A 295 4.72 -2.52 -8.65
N HIS A 296 4.06 -3.63 -8.37
CA HIS A 296 4.65 -4.96 -8.33
C HIS A 296 4.33 -5.76 -9.62
N PRO A 297 5.08 -6.84 -9.93
CA PRO A 297 4.80 -7.69 -11.08
C PRO A 297 3.35 -8.21 -11.14
N ALA A 298 2.75 -8.51 -9.98
CA ALA A 298 1.37 -9.01 -9.89
C ALA A 298 0.32 -7.90 -9.69
N ALA A 299 0.70 -6.67 -9.30
CA ALA A 299 -0.19 -5.58 -8.93
C ALA A 299 0.42 -4.22 -9.26
N ALA A 300 -0.16 -3.48 -10.21
CA ALA A 300 0.36 -2.19 -10.63
C ALA A 300 -0.78 -1.23 -11.04
N GLY A 301 -0.45 0.03 -11.20
CA GLY A 301 -1.42 1.04 -11.65
C GLY A 301 -0.76 2.25 -12.31
N ALA A 302 -1.58 3.03 -13.02
CA ALA A 302 -1.15 4.28 -13.65
C ALA A 302 -2.29 5.30 -13.69
N ARG A 303 -1.95 6.57 -13.85
CA ARG A 303 -2.89 7.64 -14.22
C ARG A 303 -2.62 8.03 -15.68
N ILE A 304 -3.65 8.02 -16.50
CA ILE A 304 -3.50 8.20 -17.95
C ILE A 304 -4.42 9.33 -18.38
N ALA A 305 -3.83 10.38 -18.94
CA ALA A 305 -4.58 11.45 -19.57
C ALA A 305 -5.13 11.03 -20.95
N GLY A 306 -6.28 11.56 -21.29
CA GLY A 306 -6.94 11.40 -22.58
C GLY A 306 -8.33 10.79 -22.50
N ASN A 307 -8.99 10.77 -23.65
CA ASN A 307 -10.35 10.24 -23.79
C ASN A 307 -10.45 8.80 -23.27
N PRO A 308 -11.44 8.47 -22.42
CA PRO A 308 -11.58 7.16 -21.78
C PRO A 308 -11.54 5.96 -22.74
N LEU A 309 -12.20 6.04 -23.89
CA LEU A 309 -12.20 4.96 -24.88
C LEU A 309 -10.82 4.77 -25.53
N SER A 310 -10.09 5.86 -25.76
CA SER A 310 -8.72 5.83 -26.27
C SER A 310 -7.79 5.19 -25.25
N VAL A 311 -7.89 5.59 -23.98
CA VAL A 311 -7.13 5.00 -22.87
C VAL A 311 -7.39 3.50 -22.78
N GLN A 312 -8.67 3.09 -22.79
CA GLN A 312 -9.02 1.67 -22.75
C GLN A 312 -8.40 0.88 -23.90
N ARG A 313 -8.52 1.38 -25.15
CA ARG A 313 -7.96 0.69 -26.32
C ARG A 313 -6.44 0.50 -26.21
N ARG A 314 -5.72 1.55 -25.81
CA ARG A 314 -4.26 1.53 -25.62
C ARG A 314 -3.85 0.51 -24.56
N VAL A 315 -4.48 0.56 -23.40
CA VAL A 315 -4.17 -0.33 -22.27
C VAL A 315 -4.47 -1.79 -22.63
N LEU A 316 -5.64 -2.08 -23.20
CA LEU A 316 -6.00 -3.44 -23.60
C LEU A 316 -5.12 -3.98 -24.72
N ALA A 317 -4.61 -3.13 -25.62
CA ALA A 317 -3.64 -3.53 -26.66
C ALA A 317 -2.30 -3.97 -26.04
N VAL A 318 -1.80 -3.22 -25.03
CA VAL A 318 -0.57 -3.58 -24.31
C VAL A 318 -0.75 -4.89 -23.53
N ILE A 319 -1.88 -5.04 -22.82
CA ILE A 319 -2.20 -6.28 -22.09
C ILE A 319 -2.24 -7.48 -23.07
N LYS A 320 -2.90 -7.32 -24.22
CA LYS A 320 -2.94 -8.35 -25.27
C LYS A 320 -1.55 -8.77 -25.74
N LYS A 321 -0.67 -7.79 -25.98
CA LYS A 321 0.72 -8.05 -26.39
C LYS A 321 1.45 -8.84 -25.30
N ALA A 322 1.38 -8.42 -24.06
CA ALA A 322 2.04 -9.10 -22.93
C ALA A 322 1.56 -10.56 -22.78
N ILE A 323 0.25 -10.83 -22.88
CA ILE A 323 -0.31 -12.18 -22.81
C ILE A 323 0.14 -13.07 -23.99
N ASN A 324 0.28 -12.51 -25.19
CA ASN A 324 0.71 -13.28 -26.35
C ASN A 324 2.22 -13.58 -26.31
N SER A 325 3.03 -12.70 -25.75
CA SER A 325 4.48 -12.89 -25.59
C SER A 325 4.83 -13.86 -24.46
N SER A 326 3.87 -14.15 -23.57
CA SER A 326 4.06 -15.07 -22.42
C SER A 326 3.67 -16.53 -22.69
N ARG A 327 3.29 -16.82 -23.95
CA ARG A 327 3.07 -18.20 -24.42
C ARG A 327 4.41 -18.85 -24.75
#